data_607d87c5e3e72ad7e174bffc2932e429
#
_entry.id   607d87c5e3e72ad7e174bffc2932e429
#
_cell.length_a   1.000
_cell.length_b   1.000
_cell.length_c   1.000
_cell.angle_alpha   90.00
_cell.angle_beta   90.00
_cell.angle_gamma   90.00
#
_symmetry.space_group_name_H-M   'P 1'
#
loop_
_entity.id
_entity.type
_entity.pdbx_description
1 polymer ?
#
loop_
_entity_poly.entity_id
_entity_poly.type
_entity_poly.pdbx_seq_one_letter_code
_entity_poly.pdbx_strand_id
1 'polypeptide(L)'
;EALRQPLEDGTIDITRNGIYHKFPADFQLIATMNPCPCGYGLEDGICRCTYHEKKRYLKKLSGPILDRFDMVLCLSKKEADTQKIQKESQETSDQIKERIETTIQREKKLLKNYQCSDTSHLSHIQLNKLLHLSKECKEILDIAYRSGKITRRGMDKILKVALTIMLME
;
A
#
# COMPACT_ATOMS: atom_id res chain seq x y z
N GLU A 1 0.83 16.17 -5.80
CA GLU A 1 1.92 16.04 -6.77
C GLU A 1 3.31 16.11 -6.10
N ALA A 2 3.55 17.00 -5.10
CA ALA A 2 4.85 17.13 -4.41
C ALA A 2 5.33 15.84 -3.72
N LEU A 3 4.43 14.94 -3.36
CA LEU A 3 4.77 13.64 -2.75
C LEU A 3 5.24 12.57 -3.74
N ARG A 4 5.18 12.83 -5.07
CA ARG A 4 5.52 11.81 -6.07
C ARG A 4 6.98 11.39 -5.99
N GLN A 5 7.89 12.36 -6.00
CA GLN A 5 9.33 12.10 -5.94
C GLN A 5 9.74 11.46 -4.60
N PRO A 6 9.38 12.02 -3.42
CA PRO A 6 9.76 11.39 -2.16
C PRO A 6 9.26 9.95 -2.01
N LEU A 7 8.04 9.66 -2.44
CA LEU A 7 7.48 8.30 -2.38
C LEU A 7 8.11 7.31 -3.38
N GLU A 8 8.79 7.81 -4.42
CA GLU A 8 9.44 6.96 -5.42
C GLU A 8 10.92 6.79 -5.17
N ASP A 9 11.60 7.91 -4.92
CA ASP A 9 13.07 7.98 -4.86
C ASP A 9 13.59 7.99 -3.42
N GLY A 10 12.70 8.15 -2.42
CA GLY A 10 13.10 8.33 -1.02
C GLY A 10 13.90 9.62 -0.78
N THR A 11 13.81 10.59 -1.70
CA THR A 11 14.56 11.85 -1.62
C THR A 11 13.74 13.03 -2.12
N ILE A 12 14.07 14.21 -1.62
CA ILE A 12 13.53 15.49 -2.09
C ILE A 12 14.69 16.32 -2.64
N ASP A 13 14.56 16.76 -3.88
CA ASP A 13 15.51 17.62 -4.56
C ASP A 13 15.01 19.06 -4.59
N ILE A 14 15.80 19.99 -4.05
CA ILE A 14 15.47 21.40 -4.00
C ILE A 14 16.60 22.21 -4.62
N THR A 15 16.29 23.04 -5.62
CA THR A 15 17.25 24.02 -6.16
C THR A 15 16.86 25.42 -5.69
N ARG A 16 17.76 26.08 -4.97
CA ARG A 16 17.58 27.45 -4.50
C ARG A 16 18.82 28.27 -4.80
N ASN A 17 18.67 29.43 -5.42
CA ASN A 17 19.78 30.34 -5.81
C ASN A 17 20.90 29.63 -6.62
N GLY A 18 20.52 28.68 -7.49
CA GLY A 18 21.49 27.92 -8.29
C GLY A 18 22.21 26.80 -7.53
N ILE A 19 21.95 26.62 -6.25
CA ILE A 19 22.52 25.55 -5.42
C ILE A 19 21.50 24.39 -5.33
N TYR A 20 21.96 23.20 -5.65
CA TYR A 20 21.19 21.97 -5.57
C TYR A 20 21.35 21.33 -4.19
N HIS A 21 20.24 21.03 -3.56
CA HIS A 21 20.18 20.33 -2.29
C HIS A 21 19.35 19.05 -2.43
N LYS A 22 19.88 17.93 -1.93
CA LYS A 22 19.19 16.65 -1.88
C LYS A 22 18.99 16.24 -0.43
N PHE A 23 17.74 16.02 -0.04
CA PHE A 23 17.36 15.61 1.33
C PHE A 23 16.82 14.18 1.31
N PRO A 24 17.18 13.34 2.29
CA PRO A 24 16.53 12.04 2.47
C PRO A 24 15.06 12.23 2.84
N ALA A 25 14.18 11.44 2.23
CA ALA A 25 12.73 11.47 2.46
C ALA A 25 12.14 10.05 2.35
N ASP A 26 12.77 9.12 3.04
CA ASP A 26 12.27 7.75 3.18
C ASP A 26 11.31 7.70 4.38
N PHE A 27 10.01 7.57 4.10
CA PHE A 27 8.96 7.62 5.11
C PHE A 27 7.77 6.74 4.73
N GLN A 28 7.04 6.27 5.73
CA GLN A 28 5.76 5.62 5.54
C GLN A 28 4.64 6.66 5.41
N LEU A 29 3.83 6.55 4.36
CA LEU A 29 2.66 7.40 4.15
C LEU A 29 1.37 6.65 4.52
N ILE A 30 0.65 7.16 5.51
CA ILE A 30 -0.71 6.72 5.85
C ILE A 30 -1.65 7.89 5.56
N ALA A 31 -2.66 7.64 4.75
CA ALA A 31 -3.63 8.66 4.35
C ALA A 31 -5.06 8.15 4.52
N THR A 32 -5.95 9.06 4.90
CA THR A 32 -7.39 8.80 4.95
C THR A 32 -8.14 9.76 4.05
N MET A 33 -9.23 9.31 3.47
CA MET A 33 -10.05 10.11 2.57
C MET A 33 -11.51 9.71 2.68
N ASN A 34 -12.39 10.69 2.62
CA ASN A 34 -13.82 10.40 2.47
C ASN A 34 -14.13 9.83 1.08
N PRO A 35 -15.13 8.96 0.94
CA PRO A 35 -15.50 8.36 -0.35
C PRO A 35 -16.12 9.36 -1.34
N CYS A 36 -16.62 10.50 -0.86
CA CYS A 36 -17.21 11.57 -1.67
C CYS A 36 -17.25 12.90 -0.88
N PRO A 37 -17.63 14.04 -1.51
CA PRO A 37 -17.69 15.34 -0.82
C PRO A 37 -18.56 15.40 0.42
N CYS A 38 -19.67 14.64 0.48
CA CYS A 38 -20.53 14.60 1.68
C CYS A 38 -20.10 13.58 2.73
N GLY A 39 -19.12 12.70 2.44
CA GLY A 39 -18.63 11.67 3.36
C GLY A 39 -19.42 10.35 3.35
N TYR A 40 -20.62 10.32 2.81
CA TYR A 40 -21.55 9.17 2.89
C TYR A 40 -21.61 8.32 1.62
N GLY A 41 -20.60 8.40 0.75
CA GLY A 41 -20.64 7.79 -0.58
C GLY A 41 -20.72 6.26 -0.64
N LEU A 42 -20.42 5.59 0.47
CA LEU A 42 -20.55 4.13 0.62
C LEU A 42 -21.85 3.72 1.33
N GLU A 43 -22.69 4.67 1.75
CA GLU A 43 -23.95 4.41 2.45
C GLU A 43 -25.12 4.63 1.50
N ASP A 44 -25.86 3.56 1.22
CA ASP A 44 -27.03 3.61 0.35
C ASP A 44 -28.14 4.50 0.97
N GLY A 45 -28.69 5.40 0.18
CA GLY A 45 -29.78 6.29 0.57
C GLY A 45 -29.40 7.54 1.37
N ILE A 46 -28.17 7.64 1.90
CA ILE A 46 -27.70 8.80 2.68
C ILE A 46 -26.88 9.76 1.81
N CYS A 47 -26.11 9.24 0.90
CA CYS A 47 -25.28 10.04 0.00
C CYS A 47 -26.13 10.86 -0.98
N ARG A 48 -26.00 12.18 -0.96
CA ARG A 48 -26.69 13.12 -1.86
C ARG A 48 -25.83 13.60 -3.03
N CYS A 49 -24.60 13.11 -3.14
CA CYS A 49 -23.70 13.51 -4.21
C CYS A 49 -24.13 12.91 -5.55
N THR A 50 -24.16 13.72 -6.58
CA THR A 50 -24.36 13.28 -7.96
C THR A 50 -23.13 12.47 -8.44
N TYR A 51 -23.32 11.67 -9.48
CA TYR A 51 -22.23 10.95 -10.13
C TYR A 51 -21.08 11.90 -10.57
N HIS A 52 -21.42 13.07 -11.11
CA HIS A 52 -20.43 14.05 -11.56
C HIS A 52 -19.62 14.65 -10.41
N GLU A 53 -20.24 14.89 -9.25
CA GLU A 53 -19.54 15.39 -8.06
C GLU A 53 -18.58 14.33 -7.50
N LYS A 54 -19.03 13.08 -7.40
CA LYS A 54 -18.16 11.96 -7.00
C LYS A 54 -16.96 11.81 -7.93
N LYS A 55 -17.21 11.82 -9.24
CA LYS A 55 -16.16 11.69 -10.26
C LYS A 55 -15.15 12.85 -10.19
N ARG A 56 -15.62 14.09 -10.02
CA ARG A 56 -14.76 15.27 -9.88
C ARG A 56 -13.93 15.23 -8.59
N TYR A 57 -14.53 14.74 -7.51
CA TYR A 57 -13.85 14.58 -6.23
C TYR A 57 -12.73 13.55 -6.32
N LEU A 58 -13.00 12.37 -6.86
CA LEU A 58 -12.01 11.31 -7.05
C LEU A 58 -10.89 11.71 -8.03
N LYS A 59 -11.19 12.52 -9.04
CA LYS A 59 -10.17 13.06 -9.96
C LYS A 59 -9.11 13.95 -9.29
N LYS A 60 -9.35 14.44 -8.06
CA LYS A 60 -8.32 15.16 -7.29
C LYS A 60 -7.15 14.27 -6.89
N LEU A 61 -7.39 12.97 -6.77
CA LEU A 61 -6.33 11.98 -6.63
C LEU A 61 -5.88 11.56 -8.03
N SER A 62 -4.66 11.91 -8.38
CA SER A 62 -4.10 11.48 -9.66
C SER A 62 -3.79 9.98 -9.63
N GLY A 63 -3.98 9.31 -10.78
CA GLY A 63 -3.60 7.90 -10.93
C GLY A 63 -2.16 7.63 -10.47
N PRO A 64 -1.17 8.45 -10.86
CA PRO A 64 0.20 8.30 -10.40
C PRO A 64 0.42 8.38 -8.89
N ILE A 65 -0.39 9.12 -8.15
CA ILE A 65 -0.32 9.12 -6.68
C ILE A 65 -0.94 7.84 -6.11
N LEU A 66 -2.11 7.43 -6.61
CA LEU A 66 -2.74 6.17 -6.19
C LEU A 66 -1.84 4.95 -6.47
N ASP A 67 -1.13 5.00 -7.59
CA ASP A 67 -0.16 3.95 -7.95
C ASP A 67 1.08 3.91 -7.03
N ARG A 68 1.18 4.78 -6.05
CA ARG A 68 2.24 4.78 -5.02
C ARG A 68 1.80 4.23 -3.67
N PHE A 69 0.49 4.07 -3.47
CA PHE A 69 -0.01 3.36 -2.29
C PHE A 69 0.08 1.85 -2.50
N ASP A 70 0.65 1.13 -1.55
CA ASP A 70 0.78 -0.33 -1.61
C ASP A 70 -0.55 -1.01 -1.31
N MET A 71 -1.36 -0.42 -0.42
CA MET A 71 -2.68 -0.91 -0.03
C MET A 71 -3.71 0.21 -0.01
N VAL A 72 -4.91 -0.09 -0.48
CA VAL A 72 -6.08 0.80 -0.40
C VAL A 72 -7.22 0.02 0.23
N LEU A 73 -7.71 0.50 1.37
CA LEU A 73 -8.80 -0.12 2.10
C LEU A 73 -10.04 0.76 2.05
N CYS A 74 -11.18 0.17 1.71
CA CYS A 74 -12.48 0.81 1.79
C CYS A 74 -13.19 0.33 3.06
N LEU A 75 -13.44 1.25 3.99
CA LEU A 75 -14.12 0.95 5.25
C LEU A 75 -15.59 1.37 5.15
N SER A 76 -16.51 0.43 5.33
CA SER A 76 -17.95 0.70 5.40
C SER A 76 -18.47 0.53 6.83
N LYS A 77 -19.56 1.23 7.17
CA LYS A 77 -20.21 1.05 8.48
C LYS A 77 -20.73 -0.37 8.69
N LYS A 78 -21.24 -1.02 7.64
CA LYS A 78 -21.73 -2.40 7.71
C LYS A 78 -20.64 -3.36 8.16
N GLU A 79 -19.41 -3.20 7.66
CA GLU A 79 -18.26 -4.01 8.08
C GLU A 79 -17.86 -3.71 9.54
N ALA A 80 -17.88 -2.43 9.94
CA ALA A 80 -17.60 -2.02 11.31
C ALA A 80 -18.64 -2.56 12.32
N ASP A 81 -19.91 -2.61 11.94
CA ASP A 81 -20.98 -3.15 12.80
C ASP A 81 -20.91 -4.68 12.88
N THR A 82 -20.57 -5.37 11.80
CA THR A 82 -20.36 -6.83 11.81
C THR A 82 -19.19 -7.21 12.73
N GLN A 83 -18.12 -6.45 12.75
CA GLN A 83 -17.00 -6.66 13.67
C GLN A 83 -17.34 -6.38 15.14
N LYS A 84 -18.26 -5.46 15.42
CA LYS A 84 -18.76 -5.22 16.79
C LYS A 84 -19.58 -6.40 17.35
N ILE A 85 -20.23 -7.16 16.49
CA ILE A 85 -21.02 -8.34 16.88
C ILE A 85 -20.09 -9.52 17.19
N GLN A 86 -18.93 -9.62 16.53
CA GLN A 86 -17.91 -10.63 16.80
C GLN A 86 -16.98 -10.18 17.94
N LYS A 87 -17.52 -9.93 19.12
CA LYS A 87 -16.75 -9.53 20.32
C LYS A 87 -15.73 -10.57 20.82
N GLU A 88 -15.62 -11.72 20.19
CA GLU A 88 -14.90 -12.87 20.77
C GLU A 88 -13.40 -12.94 20.51
N SER A 89 -12.80 -12.05 19.74
CA SER A 89 -11.32 -11.98 19.65
C SER A 89 -10.79 -10.66 19.08
N GLN A 90 -10.99 -9.56 19.80
CA GLN A 90 -10.22 -8.37 19.46
C GLN A 90 -8.82 -8.52 20.05
N GLU A 91 -7.80 -8.65 19.16
CA GLU A 91 -6.41 -8.59 19.59
C GLU A 91 -6.14 -7.28 20.33
N THR A 92 -5.39 -7.37 21.42
CA THR A 92 -4.92 -6.18 22.14
C THR A 92 -3.80 -5.50 21.35
N SER A 93 -3.55 -4.23 21.64
CA SER A 93 -2.42 -3.51 21.04
C SER A 93 -1.06 -4.18 21.32
N ASP A 94 -0.91 -4.81 22.48
CA ASP A 94 0.31 -5.52 22.85
C ASP A 94 0.50 -6.79 22.02
N GLN A 95 -0.56 -7.55 21.78
CA GLN A 95 -0.52 -8.74 20.90
C GLN A 95 -0.18 -8.36 19.46
N ILE A 96 -0.78 -7.26 18.95
CA ILE A 96 -0.46 -6.75 17.62
C ILE A 96 1.01 -6.32 17.55
N LYS A 97 1.52 -5.63 18.58
CA LYS A 97 2.90 -5.19 18.66
C LYS A 97 3.88 -6.36 18.67
N GLU A 98 3.64 -7.38 19.47
CA GLU A 98 4.47 -8.58 19.54
C GLU A 98 4.53 -9.30 18.18
N ARG A 99 3.39 -9.42 17.50
CA ARG A 99 3.33 -9.99 16.14
C ARG A 99 4.15 -9.19 15.14
N ILE A 100 4.06 -7.84 15.20
CA ILE A 100 4.84 -6.96 14.33
C ILE A 100 6.34 -7.11 14.63
N GLU A 101 6.75 -7.09 15.89
CA GLU A 101 8.16 -7.23 16.29
C GLU A 101 8.74 -8.57 15.84
N THR A 102 7.97 -9.64 15.98
CA THR A 102 8.35 -10.97 15.49
C THR A 102 8.53 -10.97 13.97
N THR A 103 7.61 -10.35 13.25
CA THR A 103 7.66 -10.22 11.78
C THR A 103 8.90 -9.44 11.35
N ILE A 104 9.21 -8.32 12.00
CA ILE A 104 10.42 -7.53 11.72
C ILE A 104 11.70 -8.35 11.96
N GLN A 105 11.73 -9.21 12.99
CA GLN A 105 12.88 -10.07 13.23
C GLN A 105 13.04 -11.14 12.13
N ARG A 106 11.94 -11.72 11.66
CA ARG A 106 11.95 -12.67 10.54
C ARG A 106 12.42 -11.98 9.26
N GLU A 107 11.93 -10.77 8.99
CA GLU A 107 12.33 -9.94 7.85
C GLU A 107 13.84 -9.66 7.87
N LYS A 108 14.37 -9.19 8.99
CA LYS A 108 15.82 -8.95 9.15
C LYS A 108 16.67 -10.19 8.91
N LYS A 109 16.21 -11.35 9.35
CA LYS A 109 16.89 -12.64 9.07
C LYS A 109 16.87 -12.98 7.60
N LEU A 110 15.72 -12.82 6.94
CA LEU A 110 15.54 -13.08 5.52
C LEU A 110 16.43 -12.16 4.67
N LEU A 111 16.49 -10.87 5.01
CA LEU A 111 17.21 -9.84 4.26
C LEU A 111 18.70 -9.76 4.57
N LYS A 112 19.22 -10.58 5.49
CA LYS A 112 20.65 -10.54 5.91
C LYS A 112 21.64 -10.62 4.74
N ASN A 113 21.29 -11.34 3.67
CA ASN A 113 22.13 -11.49 2.47
C ASN A 113 21.77 -10.51 1.35
N TYR A 114 20.81 -9.63 1.58
CA TYR A 114 20.37 -8.60 0.66
C TYR A 114 20.75 -7.26 1.25
N GLN A 115 21.37 -6.39 0.49
CA GLN A 115 21.77 -5.05 0.96
C GLN A 115 20.55 -4.12 1.05
N CYS A 116 19.51 -4.55 1.79
CA CYS A 116 18.25 -3.84 1.96
C CYS A 116 17.91 -3.75 3.44
N SER A 117 17.35 -2.62 3.88
CA SER A 117 16.88 -2.39 5.25
C SER A 117 15.60 -3.16 5.57
N ASP A 118 14.72 -3.26 4.58
CA ASP A 118 13.38 -3.85 4.68
C ASP A 118 12.89 -4.31 3.31
N THR A 119 11.73 -4.97 3.28
CA THR A 119 11.13 -5.53 2.06
C THR A 119 10.68 -4.46 1.05
N SER A 120 10.45 -3.22 1.47
CA SER A 120 10.02 -2.14 0.58
C SER A 120 11.10 -1.75 -0.44
N HIS A 121 12.37 -1.94 -0.09
CA HIS A 121 13.54 -1.63 -0.93
C HIS A 121 13.97 -2.77 -1.85
N LEU A 122 13.31 -3.93 -1.79
CA LEU A 122 13.63 -5.06 -2.67
C LEU A 122 13.32 -4.73 -4.13
N SER A 123 14.29 -5.02 -5.00
CA SER A 123 14.11 -4.95 -6.44
C SER A 123 13.28 -6.13 -6.95
N HIS A 124 12.68 -6.00 -8.14
CA HIS A 124 11.95 -7.08 -8.81
C HIS A 124 12.74 -8.40 -8.91
N ILE A 125 14.04 -8.30 -9.19
CA ILE A 125 14.91 -9.49 -9.30
C ILE A 125 15.07 -10.18 -7.94
N GLN A 126 15.23 -9.42 -6.87
CA GLN A 126 15.35 -9.93 -5.51
C GLN A 126 14.03 -10.55 -5.04
N LEU A 127 12.89 -9.91 -5.31
CA LEU A 127 11.56 -10.46 -5.02
C LEU A 127 11.33 -11.82 -5.68
N ASN A 128 11.65 -11.95 -6.98
CA ASN A 128 11.50 -13.22 -7.69
C ASN A 128 12.45 -14.32 -7.20
N LYS A 129 13.59 -13.97 -6.62
CA LYS A 129 14.50 -14.93 -5.99
C LYS A 129 14.02 -15.38 -4.61
N LEU A 130 13.39 -14.47 -3.85
CA LEU A 130 12.88 -14.75 -2.52
C LEU A 130 11.54 -15.49 -2.53
N LEU A 131 10.64 -15.09 -3.45
CA LEU A 131 9.31 -15.66 -3.55
C LEU A 131 9.30 -16.83 -4.53
N HIS A 132 9.16 -18.05 -4.00
CA HIS A 132 8.93 -19.24 -4.80
C HIS A 132 7.44 -19.36 -5.15
N LEU A 133 6.98 -18.49 -6.08
CA LEU A 133 5.59 -18.50 -6.51
C LEU A 133 5.22 -19.81 -7.19
N SER A 134 4.06 -20.37 -6.84
CA SER A 134 3.48 -21.51 -7.54
C SER A 134 3.15 -21.15 -8.99
N LYS A 135 2.91 -22.16 -9.82
CA LYS A 135 2.55 -21.96 -11.23
C LYS A 135 1.25 -21.16 -11.35
N GLU A 136 0.27 -21.50 -10.52
CA GLU A 136 -1.05 -20.83 -10.47
C GLU A 136 -0.92 -19.35 -10.11
N CYS A 137 -0.10 -19.01 -9.10
CA CYS A 137 0.16 -17.62 -8.73
C CYS A 137 0.79 -16.83 -9.88
N LYS A 138 1.75 -17.41 -10.59
CA LYS A 138 2.37 -16.79 -11.77
C LYS A 138 1.35 -16.54 -12.87
N GLU A 139 0.49 -17.53 -13.16
CA GLU A 139 -0.56 -17.39 -14.17
C GLU A 139 -1.56 -16.29 -13.83
N ILE A 140 -2.00 -16.17 -12.56
CA ILE A 140 -2.88 -15.10 -12.10
C ILE A 140 -2.24 -13.73 -12.31
N LEU A 141 -0.98 -13.55 -11.92
CA LEU A 141 -0.24 -12.31 -12.10
C LEU A 141 -0.07 -11.95 -13.58
N ASP A 142 0.25 -12.93 -14.42
CA ASP A 142 0.40 -12.75 -15.87
C ASP A 142 -0.92 -12.34 -16.53
N ILE A 143 -2.03 -12.98 -16.17
CA ILE A 143 -3.37 -12.62 -16.68
C ILE A 143 -3.71 -11.18 -16.27
N ALA A 144 -3.49 -10.81 -15.01
CA ALA A 144 -3.77 -9.46 -14.53
C ALA A 144 -2.90 -8.41 -15.23
N TYR A 145 -1.63 -8.71 -15.47
CA TYR A 145 -0.72 -7.81 -16.21
C TYR A 145 -1.12 -7.67 -17.68
N ARG A 146 -1.35 -8.78 -18.39
CA ARG A 146 -1.75 -8.76 -19.83
C ARG A 146 -3.10 -8.10 -20.06
N SER A 147 -4.03 -8.19 -19.11
CA SER A 147 -5.33 -7.51 -19.16
C SER A 147 -5.24 -6.00 -18.86
N GLY A 148 -4.07 -5.46 -18.55
CA GLY A 148 -3.86 -4.05 -18.18
C GLY A 148 -4.44 -3.66 -16.82
N LYS A 149 -4.88 -4.63 -16.00
CA LYS A 149 -5.42 -4.35 -14.66
C LYS A 149 -4.35 -3.92 -13.65
N ILE A 150 -3.13 -4.39 -13.84
CA ILE A 150 -1.98 -4.02 -13.02
C ILE A 150 -0.81 -3.58 -13.89
N THR A 151 -0.02 -2.64 -13.38
CA THR A 151 1.26 -2.22 -13.96
C THR A 151 2.38 -3.11 -13.46
N ARG A 152 3.59 -3.00 -14.06
CA ARG A 152 4.79 -3.66 -13.53
C ARG A 152 5.06 -3.27 -12.07
N ARG A 153 4.93 -1.99 -11.75
CA ARG A 153 5.05 -1.47 -10.38
C ARG A 153 3.98 -2.05 -9.46
N GLY A 154 2.73 -2.15 -9.92
CA GLY A 154 1.65 -2.78 -9.18
C GLY A 154 1.93 -4.25 -8.87
N MET A 155 2.55 -4.98 -9.80
CA MET A 155 2.98 -6.37 -9.57
C MET A 155 4.03 -6.45 -8.46
N ASP A 156 5.05 -5.60 -8.48
CA ASP A 156 6.09 -5.58 -7.44
C ASP A 156 5.51 -5.28 -6.06
N LYS A 157 4.54 -4.37 -5.96
CA LYS A 157 3.83 -4.08 -4.72
C LYS A 157 3.05 -5.28 -4.19
N ILE A 158 2.29 -5.94 -5.07
CA ILE A 158 1.57 -7.19 -4.70
C ILE A 158 2.56 -8.20 -4.12
N LEU A 159 3.71 -8.38 -4.75
CA LEU A 159 4.73 -9.31 -4.29
C LEU A 159 5.34 -8.89 -2.94
N LYS A 160 5.60 -7.60 -2.73
CA LYS A 160 6.10 -7.08 -1.44
C LYS A 160 5.09 -7.28 -0.31
N VAL A 161 3.82 -6.97 -0.55
CA VAL A 161 2.74 -7.20 0.42
C VAL A 161 2.57 -8.69 0.71
N ALA A 162 2.58 -9.55 -0.31
CA ALA A 162 2.50 -11.01 -0.15
C ALA A 162 3.68 -11.54 0.67
N LEU A 163 4.89 -11.04 0.45
CA LEU A 163 6.07 -11.40 1.24
C LEU A 163 5.89 -10.99 2.72
N THR A 164 5.36 -9.81 2.98
CA THR A 164 5.08 -9.36 4.35
C THR A 164 4.05 -10.24 5.02
N ILE A 165 2.96 -10.60 4.34
CA ILE A 165 1.93 -11.51 4.86
C ILE A 165 2.54 -12.88 5.19
N MET A 166 3.36 -13.43 4.31
CA MET A 166 4.07 -14.69 4.54
C MET A 166 4.99 -14.64 5.78
N LEU A 167 5.60 -13.50 6.05
CA LEU A 167 6.45 -13.31 7.24
C LEU A 167 5.65 -13.17 8.53
N MET A 168 4.36 -12.79 8.43
CA MET A 168 3.45 -12.68 9.58
C MET A 168 2.88 -14.03 10.03
N GLU A 169 2.82 -15.01 9.14
CA GLU A 169 2.41 -16.40 9.42
C GLU A 169 3.58 -17.19 10.05
#